data_38bc04c6c9a78fa07d6ed79f6e607c16
#
_entry.id   38bc04c6c9a78fa07d6ed79f6e607c16
#
_cell.length_a   1.000
_cell.length_b   1.000
_cell.length_c   1.000
_cell.angle_alpha   90.00
_cell.angle_beta   90.00
_cell.angle_gamma   90.00
#
_symmetry.space_group_name_H-M   'P 1'
#
loop_
_entity.id
_entity.type
_entity.pdbx_description
1 polymer ?
#
loop_
_entity_poly.entity_id
_entity_poly.type
_entity_poly.pdbx_seq_one_letter_code
_entity_poly.pdbx_strand_id
1 'polypeptide(L)'
;MLKVDNLKKNFGDFQAVKGISFSVGKGEVLGFLGPNGAGKSTTMRMITGFIPPSAGTATVCGHDITTDPVAAKACFGYLPENAPSYRSMTVEDFLTFIAGVRGFRGKAGKEKVEAVIAKARLSNVAKQTIDTLSKGYRQRTSLAQAIIHDPKVLIMDEPTDGLDPNQKFVVREMIKEMSADKAIIISTHILEEVDAVCSRAIVIANGELKADGTPAELRAMDPSGRLDQVFRNLTMQQEG
;
A
#
# COMPACT_ATOMS: atom_id res chain seq x y z
N MET A 1 6.20 13.56 -0.23
CA MET A 1 5.31 13.27 0.92
C MET A 1 5.85 12.13 1.77
N LEU A 2 6.39 11.08 1.16
CA LEU A 2 7.15 10.03 1.84
C LEU A 2 8.61 10.07 1.34
N LYS A 3 9.56 9.91 2.25
CA LYS A 3 10.98 9.70 1.94
C LYS A 3 11.49 8.51 2.75
N VAL A 4 12.18 7.60 2.10
CA VAL A 4 12.87 6.46 2.69
C VAL A 4 14.36 6.67 2.48
N ASP A 5 15.17 6.51 3.54
CA ASP A 5 16.60 6.82 3.52
C ASP A 5 17.40 5.65 4.12
N ASN A 6 18.15 4.97 3.24
CA ASN A 6 19.04 3.84 3.58
C ASN A 6 18.42 2.81 4.53
N LEU A 7 17.15 2.46 4.26
CA LEU A 7 16.34 1.60 5.14
C LEU A 7 16.85 0.16 5.07
N LYS A 8 17.19 -0.41 6.23
CA LYS A 8 17.72 -1.78 6.37
C LYS A 8 16.92 -2.60 7.37
N LYS A 9 16.82 -3.91 7.11
CA LYS A 9 16.24 -4.86 8.05
C LYS A 9 16.99 -6.17 8.05
N ASN A 10 17.47 -6.55 9.25
CA ASN A 10 18.06 -7.83 9.53
C ASN A 10 17.16 -8.63 10.47
N PHE A 11 17.04 -9.92 10.24
CA PHE A 11 16.42 -10.91 11.11
C PHE A 11 17.51 -11.96 11.43
N GLY A 12 18.19 -11.78 12.57
CA GLY A 12 19.44 -12.52 12.83
C GLY A 12 20.45 -12.22 11.71
N ASP A 13 21.00 -13.26 11.11
CA ASP A 13 21.98 -13.17 10.02
C ASP A 13 21.34 -12.88 8.65
N PHE A 14 20.02 -13.05 8.55
CA PHE A 14 19.31 -12.82 7.28
C PHE A 14 19.01 -11.33 7.07
N GLN A 15 19.54 -10.76 6.00
CA GLN A 15 19.35 -9.37 5.61
C GLN A 15 18.17 -9.24 4.63
N ALA A 16 16.97 -9.01 5.15
CA ALA A 16 15.74 -8.93 4.37
C ALA A 16 15.63 -7.65 3.52
N VAL A 17 16.23 -6.53 3.97
CA VAL A 17 16.30 -5.25 3.25
C VAL A 17 17.70 -4.67 3.46
N LYS A 18 18.38 -4.32 2.36
CA LYS A 18 19.82 -4.05 2.34
C LYS A 18 20.21 -2.58 2.14
N GLY A 19 19.35 -1.64 2.54
CA GLY A 19 19.68 -0.22 2.43
C GLY A 19 19.03 0.41 1.20
N ILE A 20 17.70 0.42 1.17
CA ILE A 20 16.92 1.01 0.09
C ILE A 20 16.61 2.47 0.38
N SER A 21 16.63 3.29 -0.66
CA SER A 21 16.27 4.71 -0.59
C SER A 21 15.38 5.09 -1.76
N PHE A 22 14.26 5.76 -1.49
CA PHE A 22 13.34 6.28 -2.50
C PHE A 22 12.44 7.35 -1.90
N SER A 23 11.71 8.06 -2.74
CA SER A 23 10.69 9.02 -2.31
C SER A 23 9.42 8.90 -3.13
N VAL A 24 8.30 9.34 -2.56
CA VAL A 24 7.00 9.39 -3.25
C VAL A 24 6.38 10.76 -3.03
N GLY A 25 6.05 11.42 -4.14
CA GLY A 25 5.45 12.74 -4.18
C GLY A 25 3.91 12.70 -4.14
N LYS A 26 3.31 13.89 -4.02
CA LYS A 26 1.86 14.06 -4.22
C LYS A 26 1.52 13.81 -5.69
N GLY A 27 0.42 13.13 -5.95
CA GLY A 27 -0.01 12.81 -7.32
C GLY A 27 0.69 11.56 -7.90
N GLU A 28 1.56 10.92 -7.13
CA GLU A 28 2.35 9.77 -7.56
C GLU A 28 1.77 8.46 -7.01
N VAL A 29 1.66 7.46 -7.88
CA VAL A 29 1.39 6.07 -7.51
C VAL A 29 2.65 5.26 -7.79
N LEU A 30 3.37 4.90 -6.74
CA LEU A 30 4.58 4.09 -6.81
C LEU A 30 4.24 2.60 -6.69
N GLY A 31 4.50 1.83 -7.74
CA GLY A 31 4.49 0.36 -7.70
C GLY A 31 5.78 -0.17 -7.08
N PHE A 32 5.69 -0.96 -6.02
CA PHE A 32 6.82 -1.64 -5.39
C PHE A 32 6.79 -3.11 -5.81
N LEU A 33 7.44 -3.40 -6.95
CA LEU A 33 7.35 -4.66 -7.67
C LEU A 33 8.49 -5.61 -7.28
N GLY A 34 8.18 -6.88 -7.04
CA GLY A 34 9.20 -7.88 -6.74
C GLY A 34 8.60 -9.27 -6.47
N PRO A 35 9.40 -10.33 -6.57
CA PRO A 35 8.97 -11.69 -6.23
C PRO A 35 8.64 -11.83 -4.73
N ASN A 36 8.03 -12.94 -4.36
CA ASN A 36 7.83 -13.27 -2.95
C ASN A 36 9.20 -13.41 -2.26
N GLY A 37 9.31 -12.88 -1.03
CA GLY A 37 10.57 -12.85 -0.30
C GLY A 37 11.54 -11.72 -0.70
N ALA A 38 11.24 -10.89 -1.69
CA ALA A 38 12.12 -9.79 -2.12
C ALA A 38 12.30 -8.66 -1.10
N GLY A 39 11.51 -8.62 -0.02
CA GLY A 39 11.56 -7.56 1.00
C GLY A 39 10.42 -6.54 0.93
N LYS A 40 9.42 -6.70 0.03
CA LYS A 40 8.30 -5.76 -0.16
C LYS A 40 7.53 -5.50 1.14
N SER A 41 6.87 -6.52 1.68
CA SER A 41 6.05 -6.38 2.90
C SER A 41 6.89 -5.98 4.12
N THR A 42 8.16 -6.42 4.20
CA THR A 42 9.09 -5.98 5.24
C THR A 42 9.33 -4.47 5.15
N THR A 43 9.53 -3.95 3.94
CA THR A 43 9.69 -2.51 3.69
C THR A 43 8.42 -1.74 4.07
N MET A 44 7.23 -2.21 3.66
CA MET A 44 5.95 -1.57 4.03
C MET A 44 5.76 -1.54 5.55
N ARG A 45 6.05 -2.64 6.24
CA ARG A 45 5.97 -2.72 7.72
C ARG A 45 6.96 -1.80 8.43
N MET A 46 8.16 -1.57 7.88
CA MET A 46 9.10 -0.59 8.42
C MET A 46 8.60 0.84 8.22
N ILE A 47 8.19 1.20 7.02
CA ILE A 47 7.69 2.55 6.70
C ILE A 47 6.47 2.92 7.54
N THR A 48 5.63 1.94 7.88
CA THR A 48 4.45 2.14 8.75
C THR A 48 4.75 2.07 10.24
N GLY A 49 6.02 1.82 10.61
CA GLY A 49 6.43 1.65 12.00
C GLY A 49 5.79 0.45 12.69
N PHE A 50 5.40 -0.57 11.91
CA PHE A 50 4.90 -1.85 12.44
C PHE A 50 6.04 -2.72 12.96
N ILE A 51 7.21 -2.66 12.30
CA ILE A 51 8.47 -3.21 12.78
C ILE A 51 9.55 -2.12 12.73
N PRO A 52 10.49 -2.07 13.71
CA PRO A 52 11.59 -1.12 13.67
C PRO A 52 12.60 -1.51 12.57
N PRO A 53 13.17 -0.54 11.84
CA PRO A 53 14.31 -0.79 10.97
C PRO A 53 15.55 -1.17 11.79
N SER A 54 16.48 -1.91 11.17
CA SER A 54 17.80 -2.17 11.76
C SER A 54 18.78 -1.00 11.54
N ALA A 55 18.57 -0.22 10.48
CA ALA A 55 19.26 1.04 10.20
C ALA A 55 18.45 1.84 9.16
N GLY A 56 18.78 3.13 9.03
CA GLY A 56 18.04 4.05 8.18
C GLY A 56 16.69 4.44 8.76
N THR A 57 15.93 5.21 8.01
CA THR A 57 14.62 5.67 8.46
C THR A 57 13.66 5.94 7.30
N ALA A 58 12.39 6.23 7.64
CA ALA A 58 11.44 6.82 6.72
C ALA A 58 10.77 8.05 7.35
N THR A 59 10.47 9.03 6.52
CA THR A 59 9.82 10.28 6.90
C THR A 59 8.50 10.39 6.14
N VAL A 60 7.40 10.58 6.86
CA VAL A 60 6.05 10.75 6.28
C VAL A 60 5.56 12.16 6.62
N CYS A 61 5.29 12.97 5.60
CA CYS A 61 4.87 14.37 5.75
C CYS A 61 5.78 15.22 6.65
N GLY A 62 7.08 14.91 6.69
CA GLY A 62 8.07 15.60 7.52
C GLY A 62 8.29 14.97 8.90
N HIS A 63 7.52 13.95 9.27
CA HIS A 63 7.61 13.24 10.55
C HIS A 63 8.36 11.92 10.39
N ASP A 64 9.41 11.72 11.15
CA ASP A 64 10.20 10.49 11.16
C ASP A 64 9.45 9.38 11.89
N ILE A 65 9.40 8.18 11.29
CA ILE A 65 8.65 7.03 11.83
C ILE A 65 9.22 6.49 13.14
N THR A 66 10.47 6.80 13.46
CA THR A 66 11.17 6.31 14.66
C THR A 66 11.11 7.32 15.79
N THR A 67 11.35 8.60 15.49
CA THR A 67 11.44 9.67 16.51
C THR A 67 10.12 10.40 16.74
N ASP A 68 9.22 10.45 15.73
CA ASP A 68 7.87 11.06 15.83
C ASP A 68 6.79 10.14 15.25
N PRO A 69 6.65 8.89 15.78
CA PRO A 69 5.79 7.87 15.19
C PRO A 69 4.30 8.23 15.21
N VAL A 70 3.83 9.01 16.18
CA VAL A 70 2.41 9.36 16.29
C VAL A 70 2.00 10.33 15.21
N ALA A 71 2.76 11.38 14.98
CA ALA A 71 2.51 12.35 13.92
C ALA A 71 2.70 11.71 12.52
N ALA A 72 3.72 10.87 12.36
CA ALA A 72 3.90 10.11 11.12
C ALA A 72 2.67 9.22 10.82
N LYS A 73 2.17 8.45 11.80
CA LYS A 73 0.99 7.58 11.68
C LYS A 73 -0.32 8.33 11.44
N ALA A 74 -0.42 9.58 11.85
CA ALA A 74 -1.57 10.43 11.54
C ALA A 74 -1.63 10.81 10.05
N CYS A 75 -0.49 10.81 9.35
CA CYS A 75 -0.36 11.24 7.97
C CYS A 75 -0.62 10.14 6.94
N PHE A 76 -0.62 8.86 7.34
CA PHE A 76 -0.81 7.77 6.39
C PHE A 76 -1.95 6.82 6.74
N GLY A 77 -2.53 6.21 5.70
CA GLY A 77 -3.36 5.02 5.78
C GLY A 77 -2.55 3.79 5.38
N TYR A 78 -2.78 2.67 6.05
CA TYR A 78 -2.12 1.41 5.74
C TYR A 78 -3.12 0.29 5.52
N LEU A 79 -3.03 -0.36 4.38
CA LEU A 79 -3.75 -1.58 4.04
C LEU A 79 -2.74 -2.73 3.97
N PRO A 80 -2.59 -3.56 5.01
CA PRO A 80 -1.76 -4.76 4.94
C PRO A 80 -2.41 -5.83 4.07
N GLU A 81 -1.62 -6.76 3.54
CA GLU A 81 -2.08 -7.91 2.74
C GLU A 81 -3.24 -8.67 3.42
N ASN A 82 -3.10 -8.94 4.72
CA ASN A 82 -4.11 -9.56 5.55
C ASN A 82 -4.62 -8.54 6.58
N ALA A 83 -5.51 -7.65 6.16
CA ALA A 83 -6.05 -6.62 7.03
C ALA A 83 -6.97 -7.22 8.10
N PRO A 84 -6.70 -6.98 9.41
CA PRO A 84 -7.57 -7.44 10.47
C PRO A 84 -8.90 -6.69 10.46
N SER A 85 -10.00 -7.40 10.73
CA SER A 85 -11.32 -6.81 10.90
C SER A 85 -12.10 -7.54 11.99
N TYR A 86 -13.04 -6.85 12.62
CA TYR A 86 -14.01 -7.48 13.53
C TYR A 86 -15.12 -8.09 12.70
N ARG A 87 -14.98 -9.36 12.33
CA ARG A 87 -15.82 -10.05 11.34
C ARG A 87 -17.29 -10.12 11.73
N SER A 88 -17.61 -10.13 13.02
CA SER A 88 -18.98 -10.12 13.57
C SER A 88 -19.68 -8.76 13.51
N MET A 89 -18.94 -7.68 13.26
CA MET A 89 -19.52 -6.35 13.08
C MET A 89 -20.08 -6.18 11.66
N THR A 90 -21.08 -5.29 11.53
CA THR A 90 -21.44 -4.78 10.20
C THR A 90 -20.35 -3.86 9.66
N VAL A 91 -20.33 -3.62 8.35
CA VAL A 91 -19.38 -2.66 7.74
C VAL A 91 -19.50 -1.27 8.40
N GLU A 92 -20.74 -0.79 8.59
CA GLU A 92 -21.00 0.52 9.18
C GLU A 92 -20.54 0.59 10.64
N ASP A 93 -20.83 -0.43 11.47
CA ASP A 93 -20.40 -0.48 12.87
C ASP A 93 -18.87 -0.52 12.98
N PHE A 94 -18.23 -1.33 12.15
CA PHE A 94 -16.77 -1.42 12.11
C PHE A 94 -16.14 -0.09 11.73
N LEU A 95 -16.62 0.57 10.69
CA LEU A 95 -16.08 1.88 10.27
C LEU A 95 -16.39 2.97 11.31
N THR A 96 -17.53 2.89 12.01
CA THR A 96 -17.88 3.79 13.12
C THR A 96 -16.89 3.61 14.29
N PHE A 97 -16.57 2.36 14.62
CA PHE A 97 -15.55 2.07 15.62
C PHE A 97 -14.20 2.65 15.22
N ILE A 98 -13.76 2.43 13.97
CA ILE A 98 -12.49 2.97 13.47
C ILE A 98 -12.47 4.51 13.47
N ALA A 99 -13.57 5.17 13.08
CA ALA A 99 -13.69 6.62 13.17
C ALA A 99 -13.49 7.11 14.62
N GLY A 100 -14.09 6.40 15.59
CA GLY A 100 -13.92 6.67 17.01
C GLY A 100 -12.47 6.53 17.49
N VAL A 101 -11.77 5.48 17.04
CA VAL A 101 -10.33 5.26 17.33
C VAL A 101 -9.47 6.41 16.76
N ARG A 102 -9.85 6.92 15.58
CA ARG A 102 -9.19 8.08 14.95
C ARG A 102 -9.60 9.43 15.53
N GLY A 103 -10.44 9.46 16.58
CA GLY A 103 -10.88 10.67 17.28
C GLY A 103 -12.12 11.36 16.69
N PHE A 104 -12.73 10.80 15.64
CA PHE A 104 -13.95 11.33 15.05
C PHE A 104 -15.18 10.80 15.81
N ARG A 105 -15.94 11.70 16.44
CA ARG A 105 -17.12 11.34 17.27
C ARG A 105 -18.34 12.17 16.87
N GLY A 106 -19.51 11.73 17.31
CA GLY A 106 -20.78 12.43 17.08
C GLY A 106 -21.06 12.64 15.58
N LYS A 107 -21.54 13.82 15.24
CA LYS A 107 -21.91 14.20 13.85
C LYS A 107 -20.72 14.06 12.88
N ALA A 108 -19.55 14.57 13.26
CA ALA A 108 -18.34 14.50 12.43
C ALA A 108 -17.91 13.06 12.15
N GLY A 109 -18.02 12.16 13.13
CA GLY A 109 -17.75 10.72 12.94
C GLY A 109 -18.71 10.09 11.95
N LYS A 110 -20.01 10.38 12.07
CA LYS A 110 -21.04 9.86 11.17
C LYS A 110 -20.82 10.31 9.73
N GLU A 111 -20.55 11.62 9.52
CA GLU A 111 -20.24 12.16 8.20
C GLU A 111 -18.99 11.51 7.56
N LYS A 112 -17.94 11.23 8.34
CA LYS A 112 -16.75 10.51 7.87
C LYS A 112 -17.06 9.07 7.45
N VAL A 113 -17.89 8.37 8.23
CA VAL A 113 -18.32 6.99 7.92
C VAL A 113 -19.15 6.94 6.65
N GLU A 114 -20.15 7.81 6.51
CA GLU A 114 -20.97 7.91 5.31
C GLU A 114 -20.12 8.21 4.06
N ALA A 115 -19.21 9.17 4.16
CA ALA A 115 -18.32 9.55 3.07
C ALA A 115 -17.39 8.40 2.65
N VAL A 116 -16.79 7.67 3.61
CA VAL A 116 -15.88 6.57 3.29
C VAL A 116 -16.62 5.35 2.74
N ILE A 117 -17.84 5.05 3.23
CA ILE A 117 -18.70 4.00 2.68
C ILE A 117 -19.02 4.28 1.21
N ALA A 118 -19.39 5.51 0.88
CA ALA A 118 -19.63 5.92 -0.50
C ALA A 118 -18.36 5.82 -1.36
N LYS A 119 -17.23 6.36 -0.88
CA LYS A 119 -15.93 6.34 -1.58
C LYS A 119 -15.43 4.92 -1.84
N ALA A 120 -15.62 4.01 -0.89
CA ALA A 120 -15.25 2.59 -1.02
C ALA A 120 -16.30 1.73 -1.75
N ARG A 121 -17.39 2.37 -2.25
CA ARG A 121 -18.50 1.69 -2.96
C ARG A 121 -19.09 0.54 -2.15
N LEU A 122 -19.36 0.79 -0.84
CA LEU A 122 -19.87 -0.18 0.13
C LEU A 122 -21.33 0.04 0.51
N SER A 123 -22.04 1.01 -0.07
CA SER A 123 -23.37 1.44 0.33
C SER A 123 -24.40 0.29 0.34
N ASN A 124 -24.31 -0.63 -0.61
CA ASN A 124 -25.20 -1.78 -0.73
C ASN A 124 -24.95 -2.90 0.30
N VAL A 125 -23.82 -2.87 1.00
CA VAL A 125 -23.44 -3.87 2.01
C VAL A 125 -23.14 -3.26 3.38
N ALA A 126 -23.39 -1.96 3.57
CA ALA A 126 -23.04 -1.23 4.79
C ALA A 126 -23.60 -1.89 6.07
N LYS A 127 -24.77 -2.47 6.00
CA LYS A 127 -25.47 -3.16 7.12
C LYS A 127 -25.23 -4.67 7.17
N GLN A 128 -24.43 -5.23 6.27
CA GLN A 128 -24.06 -6.65 6.29
C GLN A 128 -22.87 -6.88 7.21
N THR A 129 -22.83 -8.04 7.87
CA THR A 129 -21.70 -8.46 8.68
C THR A 129 -20.52 -8.82 7.79
N ILE A 130 -19.32 -8.43 8.22
CA ILE A 130 -18.08 -8.54 7.43
C ILE A 130 -17.75 -9.99 7.07
N ASP A 131 -18.07 -10.97 7.90
CA ASP A 131 -17.84 -12.39 7.62
C ASP A 131 -18.67 -12.92 6.44
N THR A 132 -19.83 -12.35 6.17
CA THR A 132 -20.71 -12.75 5.05
C THR A 132 -20.32 -12.14 3.72
N LEU A 133 -19.38 -11.20 3.71
CA LEU A 133 -18.96 -10.49 2.51
C LEU A 133 -18.04 -11.34 1.61
N SER A 134 -18.09 -11.10 0.30
CA SER A 134 -17.08 -11.61 -0.62
C SER A 134 -15.67 -11.04 -0.32
N LYS A 135 -14.62 -11.69 -0.83
CA LYS A 135 -13.23 -11.20 -0.68
C LYS A 135 -13.11 -9.74 -1.14
N GLY A 136 -13.71 -9.37 -2.26
CA GLY A 136 -13.66 -8.00 -2.80
C GLY A 136 -14.33 -6.96 -1.90
N TYR A 137 -15.47 -7.28 -1.31
CA TYR A 137 -16.12 -6.39 -0.35
C TYR A 137 -15.32 -6.26 0.95
N ARG A 138 -14.75 -7.35 1.47
CA ARG A 138 -13.84 -7.29 2.62
C ARG A 138 -12.61 -6.44 2.35
N GLN A 139 -11.99 -6.59 1.18
CA GLN A 139 -10.85 -5.78 0.77
C GLN A 139 -11.18 -4.29 0.72
N ARG A 140 -12.34 -3.94 0.12
CA ARG A 140 -12.81 -2.54 0.10
C ARG A 140 -13.16 -2.00 1.49
N THR A 141 -13.68 -2.84 2.39
CA THR A 141 -13.91 -2.46 3.79
C THR A 141 -12.59 -2.16 4.50
N SER A 142 -11.55 -2.95 4.27
CA SER A 142 -10.22 -2.71 4.81
C SER A 142 -9.56 -1.46 4.20
N LEU A 143 -9.78 -1.19 2.91
CA LEU A 143 -9.35 0.06 2.28
C LEU A 143 -10.10 1.26 2.88
N ALA A 144 -11.42 1.16 3.10
CA ALA A 144 -12.20 2.19 3.77
C ALA A 144 -11.65 2.53 5.16
N GLN A 145 -11.28 1.52 5.95
CA GLN A 145 -10.59 1.69 7.23
C GLN A 145 -9.29 2.50 7.08
N ALA A 146 -8.49 2.20 6.06
CA ALA A 146 -7.21 2.87 5.84
C ALA A 146 -7.36 4.35 5.45
N ILE A 147 -8.46 4.72 4.79
CA ILE A 147 -8.67 6.08 4.26
C ILE A 147 -9.65 6.95 5.04
N ILE A 148 -10.30 6.45 6.10
CA ILE A 148 -11.38 7.15 6.82
C ILE A 148 -10.95 8.51 7.41
N HIS A 149 -9.68 8.65 7.79
CA HIS A 149 -9.11 9.89 8.33
C HIS A 149 -8.51 10.80 7.25
N ASP A 150 -8.74 10.48 5.97
CA ASP A 150 -8.26 11.21 4.80
C ASP A 150 -6.73 11.45 4.80
N PRO A 151 -5.92 10.38 4.84
CA PRO A 151 -4.47 10.48 4.92
C PRO A 151 -3.88 11.10 3.66
N LYS A 152 -2.72 11.75 3.80
CA LYS A 152 -1.94 12.30 2.67
C LYS A 152 -1.13 11.24 1.94
N VAL A 153 -0.77 10.16 2.63
CA VAL A 153 -0.02 9.02 2.11
C VAL A 153 -0.85 7.75 2.27
N LEU A 154 -0.91 6.91 1.26
CA LEU A 154 -1.58 5.61 1.32
C LEU A 154 -0.59 4.50 0.97
N ILE A 155 -0.45 3.55 1.87
CA ILE A 155 0.46 2.40 1.71
C ILE A 155 -0.40 1.15 1.66
N MET A 156 -0.28 0.37 0.58
CA MET A 156 -1.09 -0.83 0.35
C MET A 156 -0.20 -2.01 -0.01
N ASP A 157 -0.36 -3.09 0.74
CA ASP A 157 0.37 -4.34 0.52
C ASP A 157 -0.54 -5.33 -0.21
N GLU A 158 -0.23 -5.64 -1.48
CA GLU A 158 -0.97 -6.54 -2.38
C GLU A 158 -2.50 -6.24 -2.44
N PRO A 159 -2.93 -4.99 -2.75
CA PRO A 159 -4.33 -4.56 -2.56
C PRO A 159 -5.35 -5.29 -3.44
N THR A 160 -4.92 -5.93 -4.52
CA THR A 160 -5.78 -6.63 -5.48
C THR A 160 -5.55 -8.13 -5.52
N ASP A 161 -4.69 -8.66 -4.64
CA ASP A 161 -4.38 -10.09 -4.65
C ASP A 161 -5.61 -10.97 -4.41
N GLY A 162 -5.75 -11.99 -5.27
CA GLY A 162 -6.84 -12.97 -5.22
C GLY A 162 -8.25 -12.37 -5.41
N LEU A 163 -8.38 -11.18 -5.97
CA LEU A 163 -9.64 -10.60 -6.41
C LEU A 163 -9.97 -11.04 -7.84
N ASP A 164 -11.26 -11.19 -8.14
CA ASP A 164 -11.73 -11.35 -9.52
C ASP A 164 -11.49 -10.09 -10.36
N PRO A 165 -11.53 -10.19 -11.71
CA PRO A 165 -11.23 -9.05 -12.59
C PRO A 165 -12.11 -7.81 -12.34
N ASN A 166 -13.39 -7.99 -12.01
CA ASN A 166 -14.30 -6.87 -11.77
C ASN A 166 -13.94 -6.16 -10.47
N GLN A 167 -13.61 -6.89 -9.41
CA GLN A 167 -13.17 -6.32 -8.14
C GLN A 167 -11.81 -5.63 -8.27
N LYS A 168 -10.87 -6.21 -9.03
CA LYS A 168 -9.59 -5.55 -9.35
C LYS A 168 -9.83 -4.21 -10.04
N PHE A 169 -10.71 -4.17 -11.04
CA PHE A 169 -11.06 -2.94 -11.74
C PHE A 169 -11.58 -1.87 -10.77
N VAL A 170 -12.51 -2.23 -9.88
CA VAL A 170 -13.07 -1.31 -8.88
C VAL A 170 -11.98 -0.74 -7.96
N VAL A 171 -11.08 -1.58 -7.45
CA VAL A 171 -9.98 -1.12 -6.56
C VAL A 171 -9.00 -0.24 -7.33
N ARG A 172 -8.66 -0.58 -8.58
CA ARG A 172 -7.79 0.24 -9.45
C ARG A 172 -8.37 1.63 -9.69
N GLU A 173 -9.67 1.73 -9.99
CA GLU A 173 -10.34 3.03 -10.16
C GLU A 173 -10.31 3.85 -8.86
N MET A 174 -10.57 3.23 -7.71
CA MET A 174 -10.45 3.93 -6.41
C MET A 174 -9.04 4.46 -6.16
N ILE A 175 -8.00 3.71 -6.52
CA ILE A 175 -6.60 4.12 -6.40
C ILE A 175 -6.33 5.35 -7.30
N LYS A 176 -6.77 5.30 -8.56
CA LYS A 176 -6.63 6.43 -9.50
C LYS A 176 -7.36 7.68 -9.01
N GLU A 177 -8.60 7.54 -8.54
CA GLU A 177 -9.36 8.65 -8.00
C GLU A 177 -8.64 9.32 -6.81
N MET A 178 -8.00 8.51 -5.95
CA MET A 178 -7.27 9.01 -4.78
C MET A 178 -5.89 9.58 -5.12
N SER A 179 -5.28 9.18 -6.24
CA SER A 179 -3.91 9.59 -6.58
C SER A 179 -3.76 11.07 -6.86
N ALA A 180 -4.83 11.77 -7.25
CA ALA A 180 -4.78 13.19 -7.61
C ALA A 180 -4.23 14.08 -6.48
N ASP A 181 -4.49 13.74 -5.23
CA ASP A 181 -4.12 14.54 -4.05
C ASP A 181 -3.24 13.81 -3.03
N LYS A 182 -2.97 12.52 -3.24
CA LYS A 182 -2.21 11.66 -2.31
C LYS A 182 -0.91 11.15 -2.93
N ALA A 183 0.02 10.75 -2.07
CA ALA A 183 1.13 9.88 -2.43
C ALA A 183 0.71 8.44 -2.15
N ILE A 184 0.78 7.54 -3.11
CA ILE A 184 0.33 6.16 -2.97
C ILE A 184 1.48 5.20 -3.24
N ILE A 185 1.65 4.20 -2.37
CA ILE A 185 2.55 3.07 -2.59
C ILE A 185 1.72 1.80 -2.64
N ILE A 186 1.99 0.98 -3.65
CA ILE A 186 1.37 -0.33 -3.83
C ILE A 186 2.48 -1.37 -3.94
N SER A 187 2.58 -2.30 -2.98
CA SER A 187 3.39 -3.49 -3.22
C SER A 187 2.62 -4.46 -4.11
N THR A 188 3.28 -5.06 -5.07
CA THR A 188 2.67 -6.07 -5.92
C THR A 188 3.72 -6.99 -6.54
N HIS A 189 3.31 -8.19 -6.89
CA HIS A 189 4.06 -9.10 -7.76
C HIS A 189 3.40 -9.22 -9.16
N ILE A 190 2.31 -8.47 -9.39
CA ILE A 190 1.49 -8.52 -10.61
C ILE A 190 1.88 -7.36 -11.51
N LEU A 191 2.49 -7.67 -12.67
CA LEU A 191 2.96 -6.67 -13.64
C LEU A 191 1.82 -5.81 -14.22
N GLU A 192 0.64 -6.40 -14.42
CA GLU A 192 -0.54 -5.66 -14.88
C GLU A 192 -0.97 -4.52 -13.94
N GLU A 193 -0.69 -4.62 -12.63
CA GLU A 193 -0.99 -3.55 -11.68
C GLU A 193 -0.12 -2.33 -11.95
N VAL A 194 1.15 -2.57 -12.29
CA VAL A 194 2.10 -1.50 -12.61
C VAL A 194 1.58 -0.70 -13.82
N ASP A 195 1.18 -1.40 -14.87
CA ASP A 195 0.66 -0.76 -16.08
C ASP A 195 -0.70 -0.08 -15.86
N ALA A 196 -1.54 -0.67 -15.02
CA ALA A 196 -2.90 -0.21 -14.84
C ALA A 196 -3.02 1.06 -13.98
N VAL A 197 -2.17 1.22 -12.94
CA VAL A 197 -2.36 2.27 -11.93
C VAL A 197 -1.10 3.01 -11.52
N CYS A 198 0.11 2.50 -11.80
CA CYS A 198 1.32 3.14 -11.33
C CYS A 198 1.85 4.20 -12.31
N SER A 199 2.22 5.36 -11.78
CA SER A 199 2.95 6.40 -12.53
C SER A 199 4.45 6.12 -12.57
N ARG A 200 4.98 5.39 -11.58
CA ARG A 200 6.37 4.96 -11.44
C ARG A 200 6.41 3.62 -10.74
N ALA A 201 7.43 2.81 -11.02
CA ALA A 201 7.64 1.56 -10.33
C ALA A 201 9.11 1.35 -9.96
N ILE A 202 9.30 0.71 -8.81
CA ILE A 202 10.58 0.23 -8.31
C ILE A 202 10.56 -1.30 -8.37
N VAL A 203 11.60 -1.90 -8.95
CA VAL A 203 11.82 -3.35 -8.89
C VAL A 203 12.74 -3.66 -7.73
N ILE A 204 12.28 -4.49 -6.79
CA ILE A 204 13.08 -4.98 -5.66
C ILE A 204 13.31 -6.49 -5.80
N ALA A 205 14.55 -6.92 -5.59
CA ALA A 205 14.92 -8.34 -5.50
C ALA A 205 16.04 -8.51 -4.47
N ASN A 206 15.98 -9.60 -3.68
CA ASN A 206 16.98 -9.93 -2.65
C ASN A 206 17.27 -8.78 -1.66
N GLY A 207 16.25 -7.98 -1.34
CA GLY A 207 16.35 -6.84 -0.43
C GLY A 207 16.99 -5.58 -1.02
N GLU A 208 17.22 -5.52 -2.33
CA GLU A 208 17.88 -4.40 -3.03
C GLU A 208 16.96 -3.81 -4.10
N LEU A 209 17.07 -2.49 -4.33
CA LEU A 209 16.45 -1.86 -5.49
C LEU A 209 17.26 -2.21 -6.75
N LYS A 210 16.60 -2.80 -7.74
CA LYS A 210 17.22 -3.21 -9.00
C LYS A 210 16.93 -2.25 -10.15
N ALA A 211 15.76 -1.60 -10.12
CA ALA A 211 15.38 -0.58 -11.10
C ALA A 211 14.37 0.39 -10.49
N ASP A 212 14.30 1.59 -11.03
CA ASP A 212 13.40 2.67 -10.63
C ASP A 212 13.10 3.54 -11.85
N GLY A 213 11.84 3.69 -12.23
CA GLY A 213 11.43 4.48 -13.38
C GLY A 213 9.94 4.37 -13.68
N THR A 214 9.48 5.11 -14.67
CA THR A 214 8.13 4.97 -15.22
C THR A 214 7.95 3.59 -15.87
N PRO A 215 6.73 3.08 -16.03
CA PRO A 215 6.51 1.82 -16.76
C PRO A 215 7.12 1.82 -18.17
N ALA A 216 7.15 2.98 -18.84
CA ALA A 216 7.77 3.12 -20.17
C ALA A 216 9.30 3.01 -20.11
N GLU A 217 9.95 3.67 -19.15
CA GLU A 217 11.41 3.58 -18.95
C GLU A 217 11.83 2.16 -18.57
N LEU A 218 11.06 1.50 -17.69
CA LEU A 218 11.35 0.11 -17.32
C LEU A 218 11.26 -0.82 -18.54
N ARG A 219 10.23 -0.68 -19.40
CA ARG A 219 10.13 -1.47 -20.63
C ARG A 219 11.29 -1.24 -21.60
N ALA A 220 11.80 -0.01 -21.66
CA ALA A 220 12.94 0.33 -22.51
C ALA A 220 14.27 -0.30 -22.07
N MET A 221 14.33 -0.90 -20.86
CA MET A 221 15.50 -1.64 -20.37
C MET A 221 15.73 -2.98 -21.08
N ASP A 222 14.76 -3.46 -21.85
CA ASP A 222 14.88 -4.70 -22.63
C ASP A 222 14.46 -4.46 -24.08
N PRO A 223 15.21 -4.97 -25.09
CA PRO A 223 14.90 -4.78 -26.50
C PRO A 223 13.51 -5.26 -26.93
N SER A 224 12.92 -6.22 -26.21
CA SER A 224 11.55 -6.70 -26.48
C SER A 224 10.47 -5.70 -26.10
N GLY A 225 10.79 -4.66 -25.29
CA GLY A 225 9.84 -3.71 -24.74
C GLY A 225 8.82 -4.32 -23.78
N ARG A 226 9.09 -5.52 -23.25
CA ARG A 226 8.18 -6.28 -22.38
C ARG A 226 8.60 -6.18 -20.92
N LEU A 227 7.68 -5.73 -20.08
CA LEU A 227 7.93 -5.57 -18.64
C LEU A 227 8.19 -6.92 -17.92
N ASP A 228 7.56 -8.00 -18.37
CA ASP A 228 7.80 -9.35 -17.83
C ASP A 228 9.23 -9.85 -18.12
N GLN A 229 9.80 -9.51 -19.27
CA GLN A 229 11.18 -9.85 -19.58
C GLN A 229 12.15 -9.02 -18.73
N VAL A 230 11.92 -7.72 -18.62
CA VAL A 230 12.70 -6.84 -17.73
C VAL A 230 12.68 -7.36 -16.29
N PHE A 231 11.49 -7.66 -15.77
CA PHE A 231 11.31 -8.18 -14.42
C PHE A 231 12.10 -9.48 -14.22
N ARG A 232 11.99 -10.42 -15.17
CA ARG A 232 12.73 -11.70 -15.13
C ARG A 232 14.24 -11.47 -15.12
N ASN A 233 14.75 -10.63 -16.02
CA ASN A 233 16.18 -10.32 -16.09
C ASN A 233 16.71 -9.71 -14.79
N LEU A 234 15.94 -8.82 -14.14
CA LEU A 234 16.35 -8.16 -12.90
C LEU A 234 16.24 -9.04 -11.65
N THR A 235 15.35 -10.06 -11.67
CA THR A 235 15.05 -10.86 -10.48
C THR A 235 15.66 -12.26 -10.51
N MET A 236 15.97 -12.84 -11.69
CA MET A 236 16.53 -14.19 -11.85
C MET A 236 18.06 -14.25 -12.02
N GLN A 237 18.74 -13.10 -12.15
CA GLN A 237 20.21 -13.09 -12.41
C GLN A 237 21.11 -13.46 -11.22
N GLN A 238 20.62 -14.12 -10.16
CA GLN A 238 21.44 -14.50 -8.99
C GLN A 238 21.23 -15.94 -8.50
N GLU A 239 20.88 -16.87 -9.37
CA GLU A 239 21.04 -18.32 -9.09
C GLU A 239 22.29 -18.84 -9.85
N GLY A 240 23.45 -18.29 -9.49
CA GLY A 240 24.75 -18.71 -9.99
C GLY A 240 25.79 -18.70 -8.87
#